data_ad77a6debf7b0d5fb5170796a3d32bc9
#
_entry.id   ad77a6debf7b0d5fb5170796a3d32bc9
#
_cell.length_a   1.000
_cell.length_b   1.000
_cell.length_c   1.000
_cell.angle_alpha   90.00
_cell.angle_beta   90.00
_cell.angle_gamma   90.00
#
_symmetry.space_group_name_H-M   'P 1'
#
loop_
_entity.id
_entity.type
_entity.pdbx_description
1 polymer ?
#
loop_
_entity_poly.entity_id
_entity_poly.type
_entity_poly.pdbx_seq_one_letter_code
_entity_poly.pdbx_strand_id
1 'polypeptide(L)'
;LRFLPVNLDALLVELDDLPQTLALHASLLRDPIAGIEELVPAARTVLVRYRPAAQGFAALVEAIARRDVRGTAQRSETLVEIPVRYDGEDLAEVAQRLGITPDEVVRRHTGSEYTVAFTGFAPGFGYLAGGDPFLDVPRRTTPRTRIPAGAVGLAGTFSGVYPQASPGGWQIIGTTPVAMWDIDRDPPALLQPGARVRFVDIATLPASAREALEAMEPAAPPAPASASAAPDAGAPGPALRVLSAGLQTLFQDLGRHGHAGQGVSASGAMDRAACRAANRLVGNPSDAACLEIVQGGLRLRSQGETVVAVAGAEAPLWCTAADGRRWPLPRYAPVALADGDELSIGEPLAGTRCYVAVRGGFRVAPVLGSCATDTLARVGPPAVAAGDVLPVRAPQGLPAVGAAECPPGELPRAGREVVLDCVPGPRTDWFTPEALALLASQRWQVTPQSNRVGLRLAGDTPLARAVQGELPSEGAVAGAIQVPPSGQPVLFLADHPLTGGYPVIGAVAPYHLDLAGQIPVNAWVRFRPIRAFEPVTRSRMP
;
A
#
# COMPACT_ATOMS: atom_id res chain seq x y z
N LEU A 1 -27.08 -1.47 -8.69
CA LEU A 1 -26.16 -1.03 -7.63
C LEU A 1 -26.29 -1.91 -6.40
N ARG A 2 -25.17 -2.44 -5.89
CA ARG A 2 -25.08 -3.12 -4.59
C ARG A 2 -24.05 -2.37 -3.72
N PHE A 3 -24.36 -2.18 -2.47
CA PHE A 3 -23.48 -1.58 -1.49
C PHE A 3 -23.03 -2.67 -0.52
N LEU A 4 -21.76 -2.95 -0.52
CA LEU A 4 -21.17 -4.04 0.22
C LEU A 4 -20.33 -3.44 1.36
N PRO A 5 -20.69 -3.66 2.63
CA PRO A 5 -19.83 -3.24 3.73
C PRO A 5 -18.46 -3.89 3.62
N VAL A 6 -17.39 -3.11 3.75
CA VAL A 6 -16.00 -3.59 3.77
C VAL A 6 -15.45 -3.52 5.18
N ASN A 7 -15.63 -2.36 5.84
CA ASN A 7 -15.20 -2.12 7.21
C ASN A 7 -16.14 -1.12 7.88
N LEU A 8 -15.82 -0.66 9.09
CA LEU A 8 -16.59 0.35 9.82
C LEU A 8 -16.52 1.73 9.14
N ASP A 9 -15.48 1.98 8.36
CA ASP A 9 -15.16 3.23 7.68
C ASP A 9 -15.02 3.07 6.16
N ALA A 10 -15.49 1.94 5.60
CA ALA A 10 -15.35 1.64 4.17
C ALA A 10 -16.51 0.81 3.64
N LEU A 11 -16.92 1.11 2.41
CA LEU A 11 -17.89 0.33 1.65
C LEU A 11 -17.43 0.17 0.20
N LEU A 12 -17.87 -0.89 -0.45
CA LEU A 12 -17.67 -1.15 -1.86
C LEU A 12 -19.01 -0.95 -2.59
N VAL A 13 -19.04 -0.06 -3.57
CA VAL A 13 -20.19 0.11 -4.47
C VAL A 13 -19.95 -0.77 -5.68
N GLU A 14 -20.78 -1.79 -5.86
CA GLU A 14 -20.71 -2.68 -7.01
C GLU A 14 -21.70 -2.24 -8.09
N LEU A 15 -21.21 -2.19 -9.33
CA LEU A 15 -21.93 -1.76 -10.53
C LEU A 15 -21.96 -2.90 -11.57
N ASP A 16 -22.77 -2.73 -12.61
CA ASP A 16 -22.96 -3.77 -13.63
C ASP A 16 -21.76 -3.86 -14.58
N ASP A 17 -21.11 -2.73 -14.87
CA ASP A 17 -20.01 -2.64 -15.84
C ASP A 17 -19.01 -1.49 -15.50
N LEU A 18 -17.91 -1.47 -16.26
CA LEU A 18 -16.88 -0.44 -16.14
C LEU A 18 -17.37 0.98 -16.49
N PRO A 19 -18.17 1.21 -17.57
CA PRO A 19 -18.72 2.53 -17.85
C PRO A 19 -19.50 3.15 -16.69
N GLN A 20 -20.37 2.39 -16.03
CA GLN A 20 -21.11 2.84 -14.87
C GLN A 20 -20.17 3.13 -13.69
N THR A 21 -19.14 2.31 -13.50
CA THR A 21 -18.12 2.52 -12.45
C THR A 21 -17.40 3.85 -12.63
N LEU A 22 -16.96 4.14 -13.84
CA LEU A 22 -16.30 5.39 -14.19
C LEU A 22 -17.23 6.60 -14.08
N ALA A 23 -18.50 6.45 -14.48
CA ALA A 23 -19.51 7.50 -14.37
C ALA A 23 -19.81 7.84 -12.90
N LEU A 24 -19.95 6.84 -12.03
CA LEU A 24 -20.12 7.05 -10.60
C LEU A 24 -18.90 7.75 -9.98
N HIS A 25 -17.70 7.25 -10.28
CA HIS A 25 -16.45 7.84 -9.79
C HIS A 25 -16.32 9.31 -10.20
N ALA A 26 -16.54 9.62 -11.49
CA ALA A 26 -16.51 10.98 -11.99
C ALA A 26 -17.58 11.89 -11.34
N SER A 27 -18.78 11.35 -11.08
CA SER A 27 -19.84 12.07 -10.36
C SER A 27 -19.46 12.42 -8.94
N LEU A 28 -18.83 11.48 -8.20
CA LEU A 28 -18.39 11.68 -6.83
C LEU A 28 -17.20 12.67 -6.72
N LEU A 29 -16.31 12.70 -7.73
CA LEU A 29 -15.23 13.68 -7.79
C LEU A 29 -15.73 15.09 -8.11
N ARG A 30 -16.71 15.21 -9.03
CA ARG A 30 -17.27 16.51 -9.46
C ARG A 30 -18.07 17.18 -8.35
N ASP A 31 -18.83 16.40 -7.61
CA ASP A 31 -19.69 16.87 -6.51
C ASP A 31 -19.46 15.98 -5.30
N PRO A 32 -18.39 16.27 -4.49
CA PRO A 32 -17.98 15.46 -3.38
C PRO A 32 -19.04 15.39 -2.27
N ILE A 33 -19.23 14.20 -1.71
CA ILE A 33 -20.06 14.00 -0.52
C ILE A 33 -19.19 14.24 0.72
N ALA A 34 -19.65 15.11 1.61
CA ALA A 34 -18.94 15.40 2.86
C ALA A 34 -18.68 14.11 3.65
N GLY A 35 -17.48 13.96 4.19
CA GLY A 35 -17.07 12.79 4.95
C GLY A 35 -16.45 11.66 4.11
N ILE A 36 -16.51 11.68 2.79
CA ILE A 36 -15.70 10.78 1.96
C ILE A 36 -14.24 11.25 2.05
N GLU A 37 -13.34 10.30 2.31
CA GLU A 37 -11.90 10.52 2.44
C GLU A 37 -11.13 10.04 1.21
N GLU A 38 -11.57 8.94 0.60
CA GLU A 38 -10.88 8.35 -0.54
C GLU A 38 -11.85 7.55 -1.43
N LEU A 39 -11.59 7.59 -2.73
CA LEU A 39 -12.31 6.83 -3.76
C LEU A 39 -11.30 6.02 -4.54
N VAL A 40 -11.51 4.70 -4.63
CA VAL A 40 -10.67 3.81 -5.45
C VAL A 40 -11.56 3.09 -6.47
N PRO A 41 -11.58 3.55 -7.74
CA PRO A 41 -12.29 2.85 -8.80
C PRO A 41 -11.53 1.58 -9.20
N ALA A 42 -12.28 0.58 -9.66
CA ALA A 42 -11.75 -0.68 -10.17
C ALA A 42 -12.61 -1.19 -11.33
N ALA A 43 -12.55 -2.48 -11.67
CA ALA A 43 -13.20 -3.00 -12.88
C ALA A 43 -14.74 -2.83 -12.87
N ARG A 44 -15.39 -3.11 -11.75
CA ARG A 44 -16.85 -3.03 -11.56
C ARG A 44 -17.25 -2.45 -10.21
N THR A 45 -16.31 -1.84 -9.51
CA THR A 45 -16.56 -1.36 -8.15
C THR A 45 -15.88 -0.02 -7.91
N VAL A 46 -16.46 0.77 -6.99
CA VAL A 46 -15.81 1.92 -6.38
C VAL A 46 -15.71 1.66 -4.89
N LEU A 47 -14.50 1.55 -4.37
CA LEU A 47 -14.26 1.55 -2.93
C LEU A 47 -14.38 2.98 -2.42
N VAL A 48 -15.17 3.17 -1.38
CA VAL A 48 -15.41 4.46 -0.73
C VAL A 48 -14.95 4.36 0.72
N ARG A 49 -13.88 5.08 1.07
CA ARG A 49 -13.50 5.30 2.47
C ARG A 49 -14.15 6.58 2.95
N TYR A 50 -14.68 6.54 4.16
CA TYR A 50 -15.42 7.67 4.73
C TYR A 50 -15.21 7.78 6.23
N ARG A 51 -15.49 8.96 6.77
CA ARG A 51 -15.43 9.24 8.21
C ARG A 51 -16.79 9.00 8.83
N PRO A 52 -16.99 7.92 9.64
CA PRO A 52 -18.30 7.59 10.22
C PRO A 52 -18.88 8.70 11.12
N ALA A 53 -18.01 9.48 11.78
CA ALA A 53 -18.45 10.62 12.61
C ALA A 53 -19.01 11.80 11.80
N ALA A 54 -18.64 11.92 10.52
CA ALA A 54 -19.13 12.97 9.62
C ALA A 54 -20.32 12.51 8.78
N GLN A 55 -20.35 11.22 8.39
CA GLN A 55 -21.34 10.65 7.49
C GLN A 55 -21.69 9.22 7.92
N GLY A 56 -22.93 8.97 8.31
CA GLY A 56 -23.42 7.62 8.66
C GLY A 56 -23.54 6.74 7.41
N PHE A 57 -23.34 5.42 7.58
CA PHE A 57 -23.38 4.44 6.48
C PHE A 57 -24.68 4.54 5.64
N ALA A 58 -25.86 4.55 6.29
CA ALA A 58 -27.15 4.60 5.58
C ALA A 58 -27.31 5.89 4.74
N ALA A 59 -26.96 7.04 5.31
CA ALA A 59 -27.03 8.32 4.62
C ALA A 59 -26.03 8.40 3.45
N LEU A 60 -24.85 7.82 3.61
CA LEU A 60 -23.85 7.73 2.52
C LEU A 60 -24.36 6.86 1.38
N VAL A 61 -24.92 5.68 1.70
CA VAL A 61 -25.52 4.77 0.71
C VAL A 61 -26.65 5.49 -0.07
N GLU A 62 -27.53 6.21 0.62
CA GLU A 62 -28.61 6.97 0.00
C GLU A 62 -28.08 8.09 -0.92
N ALA A 63 -27.08 8.84 -0.46
CA ALA A 63 -26.47 9.91 -1.25
C ALA A 63 -25.79 9.39 -2.53
N ILE A 64 -25.10 8.25 -2.45
CA ILE A 64 -24.48 7.61 -3.61
C ILE A 64 -25.54 7.01 -4.55
N ALA A 65 -26.58 6.39 -4.02
CA ALA A 65 -27.65 5.78 -4.83
C ALA A 65 -28.45 6.78 -5.68
N ARG A 66 -28.46 8.05 -5.29
CA ARG A 66 -29.09 9.14 -6.07
C ARG A 66 -28.24 9.60 -7.25
N ARG A 67 -26.98 9.17 -7.36
CA ARG A 67 -26.09 9.59 -8.45
C ARG A 67 -26.52 8.96 -9.77
N ASP A 68 -26.42 9.75 -10.83
CA ASP A 68 -26.58 9.22 -12.19
C ASP A 68 -25.31 8.48 -12.62
N VAL A 69 -25.46 7.20 -12.93
CA VAL A 69 -24.39 6.32 -13.40
C VAL A 69 -24.44 6.07 -14.90
N ARG A 70 -25.33 6.77 -15.63
CA ARG A 70 -25.50 6.64 -17.10
C ARG A 70 -24.65 7.65 -17.87
N GLY A 71 -24.00 8.58 -17.16
CA GLY A 71 -23.13 9.57 -17.79
C GLY A 71 -21.87 8.94 -18.40
N THR A 72 -21.37 9.53 -19.46
CA THR A 72 -20.05 9.17 -20.00
C THR A 72 -18.96 9.81 -19.14
N ALA A 73 -17.96 9.03 -18.72
CA ALA A 73 -16.75 9.58 -18.13
C ALA A 73 -16.07 10.54 -19.13
N GLN A 74 -15.67 11.70 -18.66
CA GLN A 74 -15.00 12.69 -19.50
C GLN A 74 -13.64 12.13 -19.91
N ARG A 75 -13.42 11.95 -21.22
CA ARG A 75 -12.11 11.56 -21.76
C ARG A 75 -11.20 12.79 -21.74
N SER A 76 -9.96 12.59 -21.33
CA SER A 76 -8.94 13.64 -21.45
C SER A 76 -8.56 13.84 -22.91
N GLU A 77 -8.21 15.07 -23.29
CA GLU A 77 -7.63 15.35 -24.62
C GLU A 77 -6.19 14.82 -24.73
N THR A 78 -5.54 14.53 -23.60
CA THR A 78 -4.15 14.05 -23.56
C THR A 78 -4.06 12.67 -24.19
N LEU A 79 -3.26 12.54 -25.25
CA LEU A 79 -2.88 11.28 -25.88
C LEU A 79 -1.44 10.95 -25.49
N VAL A 80 -1.25 9.77 -24.91
CA VAL A 80 0.07 9.20 -24.58
C VAL A 80 0.38 8.09 -25.58
N GLU A 81 1.47 8.23 -26.34
CA GLU A 81 1.96 7.17 -27.22
C GLU A 81 3.04 6.35 -26.49
N ILE A 82 2.87 5.03 -26.49
CA ILE A 82 3.79 4.10 -25.82
C ILE A 82 4.43 3.20 -26.87
N PRO A 83 5.72 3.41 -27.18
CA PRO A 83 6.46 2.52 -28.07
C PRO A 83 6.68 1.15 -27.40
N VAL A 84 6.41 0.07 -28.14
CA VAL A 84 6.47 -1.31 -27.63
C VAL A 84 7.29 -2.17 -28.58
N ARG A 85 8.22 -2.95 -28.02
CA ARG A 85 8.83 -4.08 -28.69
C ARG A 85 7.97 -5.31 -28.37
N TYR A 86 7.42 -5.94 -29.41
CA TYR A 86 6.53 -7.10 -29.25
C TYR A 86 7.35 -8.41 -29.18
N ASP A 87 8.11 -8.55 -28.12
CA ASP A 87 9.02 -9.67 -27.80
C ASP A 87 8.55 -10.45 -26.54
N GLY A 88 7.29 -10.26 -26.13
CA GLY A 88 6.74 -10.83 -24.91
C GLY A 88 6.68 -12.36 -24.94
N GLU A 89 7.02 -12.97 -23.81
CA GLU A 89 7.07 -14.43 -23.62
C GLU A 89 5.75 -15.13 -23.99
N ASP A 90 4.60 -14.44 -23.81
CA ASP A 90 3.27 -15.01 -24.01
C ASP A 90 2.65 -14.65 -25.36
N LEU A 91 3.31 -13.84 -26.20
CA LEU A 91 2.73 -13.37 -27.47
C LEU A 91 2.28 -14.53 -28.38
N ALA A 92 3.11 -15.57 -28.49
CA ALA A 92 2.79 -16.76 -29.29
C ALA A 92 1.63 -17.57 -28.68
N GLU A 93 1.58 -17.70 -27.33
CA GLU A 93 0.49 -18.39 -26.62
C GLU A 93 -0.82 -17.62 -26.77
N VAL A 94 -0.80 -16.30 -26.64
CA VAL A 94 -1.96 -15.42 -26.86
C VAL A 94 -2.50 -15.58 -28.30
N ALA A 95 -1.61 -15.53 -29.29
CA ALA A 95 -1.98 -15.73 -30.71
C ALA A 95 -2.63 -17.10 -30.96
N GLN A 96 -2.02 -18.17 -30.43
CA GLN A 96 -2.57 -19.53 -30.53
C GLN A 96 -3.94 -19.63 -29.86
N ARG A 97 -4.11 -19.07 -28.67
CA ARG A 97 -5.37 -19.08 -27.90
C ARG A 97 -6.49 -18.38 -28.66
N LEU A 98 -6.18 -17.28 -29.32
CA LEU A 98 -7.13 -16.50 -30.11
C LEU A 98 -7.33 -17.03 -31.55
N GLY A 99 -6.54 -18.01 -31.99
CA GLY A 99 -6.61 -18.57 -33.35
C GLY A 99 -6.13 -17.60 -34.44
N ILE A 100 -5.19 -16.70 -34.12
CA ILE A 100 -4.62 -15.71 -35.03
C ILE A 100 -3.08 -15.76 -35.01
N THR A 101 -2.44 -15.00 -35.89
CA THR A 101 -0.97 -14.89 -35.89
C THR A 101 -0.48 -13.88 -34.84
N PRO A 102 0.79 -13.98 -34.37
CA PRO A 102 1.40 -12.95 -33.51
C PRO A 102 1.32 -11.55 -34.14
N ASP A 103 1.58 -11.41 -35.43
CA ASP A 103 1.48 -10.13 -36.15
C ASP A 103 0.06 -9.54 -36.11
N GLU A 104 -0.96 -10.40 -36.14
CA GLU A 104 -2.35 -9.96 -36.03
C GLU A 104 -2.68 -9.50 -34.61
N VAL A 105 -2.11 -10.12 -33.57
CA VAL A 105 -2.19 -9.62 -32.18
C VAL A 105 -1.59 -8.22 -32.09
N VAL A 106 -0.39 -8.02 -32.62
CA VAL A 106 0.30 -6.73 -32.67
C VAL A 106 -0.53 -5.69 -33.42
N ARG A 107 -1.01 -6.02 -34.61
CA ARG A 107 -1.83 -5.12 -35.43
C ARG A 107 -3.09 -4.66 -34.70
N ARG A 108 -3.79 -5.57 -34.01
CA ARG A 108 -5.00 -5.23 -33.22
C ARG A 108 -4.68 -4.40 -32.00
N HIS A 109 -3.59 -4.72 -31.30
CA HIS A 109 -3.17 -3.99 -30.11
C HIS A 109 -2.73 -2.56 -30.47
N THR A 110 -1.94 -2.35 -31.52
CA THR A 110 -1.50 -1.04 -32.00
C THR A 110 -2.59 -0.25 -32.73
N GLY A 111 -3.53 -0.95 -33.37
CA GLY A 111 -4.65 -0.34 -34.08
C GLY A 111 -5.77 0.19 -33.17
N SER A 112 -5.69 -0.05 -31.88
CA SER A 112 -6.68 0.35 -30.90
C SER A 112 -6.26 1.61 -30.14
N GLU A 113 -7.24 2.42 -29.76
CA GLU A 113 -7.05 3.51 -28.81
C GLU A 113 -7.65 3.10 -27.46
N TYR A 114 -6.81 3.16 -26.44
CA TYR A 114 -7.18 2.83 -25.07
C TYR A 114 -7.47 4.08 -24.26
N THR A 115 -8.18 3.91 -23.16
CA THR A 115 -8.36 4.92 -22.13
C THR A 115 -7.90 4.35 -20.80
N VAL A 116 -7.15 5.11 -20.00
CA VAL A 116 -6.83 4.74 -18.62
C VAL A 116 -8.11 4.72 -17.81
N ALA A 117 -8.65 3.55 -17.54
CA ALA A 117 -9.88 3.39 -16.80
C ALA A 117 -9.69 3.75 -15.32
N PHE A 118 -8.68 3.17 -14.70
CA PHE A 118 -8.29 3.41 -13.31
C PHE A 118 -6.83 3.01 -13.10
N THR A 119 -6.29 3.37 -11.95
CA THR A 119 -4.94 2.99 -11.51
C THR A 119 -5.04 2.12 -10.26
N GLY A 120 -4.02 1.29 -10.01
CA GLY A 120 -3.99 0.42 -8.85
C GLY A 120 -2.83 -0.58 -8.96
N PHE A 121 -2.80 -1.62 -8.14
CA PHE A 121 -1.76 -2.64 -8.11
C PHE A 121 -0.38 -2.10 -7.71
N ALA A 122 0.15 -1.09 -8.43
CA ALA A 122 1.44 -0.44 -8.16
C ALA A 122 1.39 1.03 -8.62
N PRO A 123 2.25 1.93 -8.09
CA PRO A 123 2.37 3.31 -8.57
C PRO A 123 2.61 3.36 -10.07
N GLY A 124 1.77 4.13 -10.77
CA GLY A 124 1.84 4.27 -12.23
C GLY A 124 1.28 3.09 -13.04
N PHE A 125 0.73 2.04 -12.40
CA PHE A 125 0.06 0.97 -13.12
C PHE A 125 -1.36 1.43 -13.53
N GLY A 126 -1.57 1.64 -14.82
CA GLY A 126 -2.87 1.98 -15.41
C GLY A 126 -3.53 0.74 -16.01
N TYR A 127 -4.81 0.55 -15.71
CA TYR A 127 -5.68 -0.41 -16.38
C TYR A 127 -6.28 0.26 -17.61
N LEU A 128 -5.85 -0.17 -18.81
CA LEU A 128 -6.20 0.42 -20.10
C LEU A 128 -7.37 -0.34 -20.70
N ALA A 129 -8.50 0.33 -20.88
CA ALA A 129 -9.73 -0.21 -21.46
C ALA A 129 -9.99 0.40 -22.85
N GLY A 130 -10.89 -0.21 -23.62
CA GLY A 130 -11.30 0.29 -24.94
C GLY A 130 -10.49 -0.25 -26.12
N GLY A 131 -9.62 -1.24 -25.87
CA GLY A 131 -8.92 -1.97 -26.94
C GLY A 131 -9.84 -2.83 -27.80
N ASP A 132 -9.25 -3.56 -28.76
CA ASP A 132 -9.99 -4.49 -29.62
C ASP A 132 -10.63 -5.59 -28.75
N PRO A 133 -11.96 -5.76 -28.77
CA PRO A 133 -12.65 -6.77 -27.96
C PRO A 133 -12.20 -8.21 -28.24
N PHE A 134 -11.57 -8.46 -29.38
CA PHE A 134 -11.03 -9.77 -29.74
C PHE A 134 -9.81 -10.15 -28.87
N LEU A 135 -9.14 -9.17 -28.26
CA LEU A 135 -7.97 -9.38 -27.38
C LEU A 135 -8.39 -9.69 -25.93
N ASP A 136 -9.56 -10.24 -25.69
CA ASP A 136 -9.98 -10.70 -24.37
C ASP A 136 -9.31 -12.04 -24.05
N VAL A 137 -8.30 -12.00 -23.17
CA VAL A 137 -7.52 -13.19 -22.77
C VAL A 137 -7.50 -13.33 -21.24
N PRO A 138 -7.71 -14.54 -20.70
CA PRO A 138 -7.68 -14.76 -19.27
C PRO A 138 -6.25 -14.56 -18.72
N ARG A 139 -6.16 -14.24 -17.44
CA ARG A 139 -4.88 -14.26 -16.72
C ARG A 139 -4.28 -15.67 -16.74
N ARG A 140 -2.99 -15.74 -16.50
CA ARG A 140 -2.30 -17.03 -16.31
C ARG A 140 -2.83 -17.73 -15.06
N THR A 141 -3.05 -19.03 -15.16
CA THR A 141 -3.47 -19.87 -14.02
C THR A 141 -2.42 -19.91 -12.92
N THR A 142 -1.13 -19.84 -13.29
CA THR A 142 -0.01 -19.73 -12.37
C THR A 142 0.67 -18.38 -12.57
N PRO A 143 0.51 -17.43 -11.64
CA PRO A 143 1.18 -16.14 -11.71
C PRO A 143 2.72 -16.30 -11.69
N ARG A 144 3.42 -15.44 -12.43
CA ARG A 144 4.88 -15.34 -12.33
C ARG A 144 5.30 -14.69 -11.03
N THR A 145 6.39 -15.15 -10.47
CA THR A 145 7.00 -14.55 -9.27
C THR A 145 7.65 -13.21 -9.57
N ARG A 146 8.03 -12.97 -10.83
CA ARG A 146 8.64 -11.73 -11.29
C ARG A 146 8.30 -11.45 -12.76
N ILE A 147 7.67 -10.32 -13.02
CA ILE A 147 7.49 -9.68 -14.32
C ILE A 147 8.38 -8.43 -14.32
N PRO A 148 9.21 -8.17 -15.36
CA PRO A 148 10.09 -7.00 -15.37
C PRO A 148 9.33 -5.68 -15.51
N ALA A 149 9.96 -4.56 -15.11
CA ALA A 149 9.47 -3.23 -15.43
C ALA A 149 9.40 -3.03 -16.96
N GLY A 150 8.43 -2.26 -17.42
CA GLY A 150 8.19 -2.04 -18.86
C GLY A 150 7.46 -3.19 -19.56
N ALA A 151 7.17 -4.32 -18.91
CA ALA A 151 6.40 -5.41 -19.52
C ALA A 151 4.98 -4.93 -19.86
N VAL A 152 4.58 -5.13 -21.13
CA VAL A 152 3.25 -4.84 -21.65
C VAL A 152 2.43 -6.12 -21.64
N GLY A 153 1.26 -6.10 -21.00
CA GLY A 153 0.45 -7.29 -20.81
C GLY A 153 -1.03 -7.11 -21.08
N LEU A 154 -1.69 -8.26 -21.30
CA LEU A 154 -3.14 -8.38 -21.44
C LEU A 154 -3.73 -9.22 -20.32
N ALA A 155 -4.92 -8.84 -19.84
CA ALA A 155 -5.71 -9.63 -18.89
C ALA A 155 -7.19 -9.25 -18.94
N GLY A 156 -8.06 -10.19 -19.28
CA GLY A 156 -9.43 -9.89 -19.68
C GLY A 156 -9.42 -8.89 -20.83
N THR A 157 -10.27 -7.91 -20.77
CA THR A 157 -10.37 -6.82 -21.77
C THR A 157 -9.38 -5.66 -21.51
N PHE A 158 -8.47 -5.79 -20.55
CA PHE A 158 -7.51 -4.75 -20.21
C PHE A 158 -6.14 -5.00 -20.84
N SER A 159 -5.50 -3.91 -21.25
CA SER A 159 -4.04 -3.84 -21.43
C SER A 159 -3.40 -3.05 -20.29
N GLY A 160 -2.10 -3.17 -20.10
CA GLY A 160 -1.36 -2.42 -19.08
C GLY A 160 0.14 -2.58 -19.20
N VAL A 161 0.86 -1.68 -18.53
CA VAL A 161 2.33 -1.70 -18.50
C VAL A 161 2.80 -1.78 -17.05
N TYR A 162 3.66 -2.73 -16.74
CA TYR A 162 4.24 -2.89 -15.41
C TYR A 162 5.25 -1.78 -15.11
N PRO A 163 5.01 -0.89 -14.14
CA PRO A 163 5.91 0.22 -13.84
C PRO A 163 7.21 -0.23 -13.15
N GLN A 164 7.18 -1.38 -12.47
CA GLN A 164 8.31 -1.95 -11.74
C GLN A 164 8.25 -3.47 -11.77
N ALA A 165 9.39 -4.12 -11.49
CA ALA A 165 9.44 -5.56 -11.38
C ALA A 165 8.55 -6.05 -10.21
N SER A 166 7.57 -6.90 -10.51
CA SER A 166 6.58 -7.38 -9.55
C SER A 166 6.04 -8.76 -9.92
N PRO A 167 5.47 -9.52 -8.98
CA PRO A 167 4.70 -10.71 -9.31
C PRO A 167 3.45 -10.34 -10.11
N GLY A 168 3.00 -11.22 -11.01
CA GLY A 168 1.78 -10.96 -11.77
C GLY A 168 1.33 -12.12 -12.64
N GLY A 169 0.06 -12.10 -13.04
CA GLY A 169 -0.57 -13.15 -13.86
C GLY A 169 -1.04 -12.67 -15.23
N TRP A 170 -0.60 -11.51 -15.70
CA TRP A 170 -0.98 -11.02 -17.03
C TRP A 170 -0.18 -11.71 -18.12
N GLN A 171 -0.76 -11.83 -19.31
CA GLN A 171 -0.11 -12.38 -20.51
C GLN A 171 0.80 -11.31 -21.11
N ILE A 172 2.11 -11.52 -21.08
CA ILE A 172 3.10 -10.53 -21.52
C ILE A 172 3.32 -10.66 -23.03
N ILE A 173 2.95 -9.60 -23.75
CA ILE A 173 3.01 -9.54 -25.22
C ILE A 173 4.18 -8.69 -25.74
N GLY A 174 4.81 -7.88 -24.90
CA GLY A 174 5.93 -7.02 -25.31
C GLY A 174 6.54 -6.27 -24.14
N THR A 175 7.48 -5.39 -24.49
CA THR A 175 8.21 -4.53 -23.54
C THR A 175 8.30 -3.09 -24.06
N THR A 176 8.32 -2.12 -23.15
CA THR A 176 8.56 -0.69 -23.45
C THR A 176 9.69 -0.15 -22.59
N PRO A 177 10.55 0.73 -23.13
CA PRO A 177 11.56 1.44 -22.34
C PRO A 177 10.98 2.63 -21.55
N VAL A 178 9.70 3.01 -21.80
CA VAL A 178 9.10 4.19 -21.19
C VAL A 178 8.78 3.96 -19.73
N ALA A 179 9.27 4.85 -18.85
CA ALA A 179 8.96 4.81 -17.42
C ALA A 179 7.51 5.23 -17.16
N MET A 180 6.70 4.29 -16.64
CA MET A 180 5.31 4.58 -16.24
C MET A 180 5.23 5.39 -14.94
N TRP A 181 6.24 5.27 -14.08
CA TRP A 181 6.37 5.99 -12.83
C TRP A 181 7.73 6.67 -12.74
N ASP A 182 7.72 7.96 -12.43
CA ASP A 182 8.91 8.76 -12.21
C ASP A 182 8.58 9.80 -11.15
N ILE A 183 9.23 9.73 -9.99
CA ILE A 183 8.93 10.59 -8.85
C ILE A 183 9.28 12.05 -9.10
N ASP A 184 10.22 12.32 -10.03
CA ASP A 184 10.64 13.67 -10.40
C ASP A 184 9.74 14.30 -11.48
N ARG A 185 8.77 13.55 -12.01
CA ARG A 185 7.75 14.04 -12.94
C ARG A 185 6.57 14.65 -12.19
N ASP A 186 5.92 15.63 -12.75
CA ASP A 186 4.65 16.18 -12.26
C ASP A 186 3.54 16.03 -13.32
N PRO A 187 2.53 15.17 -13.09
CA PRO A 187 2.41 14.19 -12.01
C PRO A 187 3.34 12.98 -12.20
N PRO A 188 3.77 12.27 -11.12
CA PRO A 188 4.70 11.15 -11.19
C PRO A 188 4.24 9.98 -12.07
N ALA A 189 2.96 9.62 -12.03
CA ALA A 189 2.39 8.60 -12.90
C ALA A 189 2.19 9.16 -14.32
N LEU A 190 2.78 8.51 -15.33
CA LEU A 190 2.59 8.88 -16.75
C LEU A 190 1.13 8.73 -17.16
N LEU A 191 0.50 7.64 -16.70
CA LEU A 191 -0.87 7.30 -17.05
C LEU A 191 -1.82 7.80 -15.97
N GLN A 192 -2.57 8.85 -16.29
CA GLN A 192 -3.61 9.42 -15.43
C GLN A 192 -4.99 8.88 -15.82
N PRO A 193 -5.91 8.61 -14.87
CA PRO A 193 -7.28 8.21 -15.18
C PRO A 193 -7.94 9.14 -16.21
N GLY A 194 -8.53 8.55 -17.25
CA GLY A 194 -9.16 9.26 -18.37
C GLY A 194 -8.22 9.62 -19.52
N ALA A 195 -6.89 9.52 -19.37
CA ALA A 195 -5.95 9.76 -20.45
C ALA A 195 -6.12 8.75 -21.58
N ARG A 196 -5.94 9.18 -22.82
CA ARG A 196 -5.96 8.33 -24.02
C ARG A 196 -4.58 7.72 -24.23
N VAL A 197 -4.51 6.47 -24.62
CA VAL A 197 -3.25 5.74 -24.83
C VAL A 197 -3.28 5.02 -26.16
N ARG A 198 -2.18 5.12 -26.91
CA ARG A 198 -1.93 4.37 -28.13
C ARG A 198 -0.58 3.64 -28.03
N PHE A 199 -0.59 2.37 -28.34
CA PHE A 199 0.64 1.61 -28.47
C PHE A 199 1.19 1.72 -29.88
N VAL A 200 2.51 1.85 -30.00
CA VAL A 200 3.20 1.97 -31.29
C VAL A 200 4.26 0.86 -31.36
N ASP A 201 4.23 0.06 -32.43
CA ASP A 201 5.26 -0.97 -32.64
C ASP A 201 6.59 -0.30 -33.01
N ILE A 202 7.62 -0.50 -32.16
CA ILE A 202 8.98 0.04 -32.40
C ILE A 202 9.51 -0.40 -33.76
N ALA A 203 9.18 -1.59 -34.25
CA ALA A 203 9.63 -2.08 -35.55
C ALA A 203 9.14 -1.21 -36.73
N THR A 204 8.05 -0.47 -36.56
CA THR A 204 7.48 0.40 -37.61
C THR A 204 8.05 1.83 -37.57
N LEU A 205 8.84 2.17 -36.55
CA LEU A 205 9.42 3.51 -36.41
C LEU A 205 10.63 3.73 -37.33
N PRO A 206 10.95 4.99 -37.68
CA PRO A 206 12.21 5.32 -38.36
C PRO A 206 13.44 4.81 -37.61
N ALA A 207 14.52 4.45 -38.33
CA ALA A 207 15.72 3.87 -37.75
C ALA A 207 16.30 4.70 -36.60
N SER A 208 16.39 6.02 -36.79
CA SER A 208 16.88 6.95 -35.76
C SER A 208 16.05 6.95 -34.48
N ALA A 209 14.73 6.80 -34.57
CA ALA A 209 13.84 6.71 -33.40
C ALA A 209 14.00 5.34 -32.71
N ARG A 210 14.17 4.26 -33.48
CA ARG A 210 14.44 2.91 -32.93
C ARG A 210 15.75 2.88 -32.17
N GLU A 211 16.83 3.39 -32.76
CA GLU A 211 18.15 3.46 -32.12
C GLU A 211 18.11 4.27 -30.82
N ALA A 212 17.37 5.40 -30.82
CA ALA A 212 17.18 6.21 -29.61
C ALA A 212 16.43 5.45 -28.52
N LEU A 213 15.38 4.70 -28.86
CA LEU A 213 14.60 3.89 -27.89
C LEU A 213 15.38 2.65 -27.42
N GLU A 214 16.21 2.05 -28.29
CA GLU A 214 17.08 0.91 -27.93
C GLU A 214 18.24 1.33 -27.02
N ALA A 215 18.71 2.57 -27.15
CA ALA A 215 19.71 3.15 -26.26
C ALA A 215 19.13 3.57 -24.88
N MET A 216 17.79 3.67 -24.75
CA MET A 216 17.17 3.84 -23.45
C MET A 216 17.28 2.53 -22.67
N GLU A 217 17.99 2.56 -21.56
CA GLU A 217 17.90 1.44 -20.61
C GLU A 217 16.46 1.28 -20.15
N PRO A 218 15.95 0.02 -20.00
CA PRO A 218 14.68 -0.21 -19.37
C PRO A 218 14.66 0.55 -18.04
N ALA A 219 13.61 1.32 -17.77
CA ALA A 219 13.52 2.15 -16.58
C ALA A 219 13.92 1.34 -15.35
N ALA A 220 15.15 1.53 -14.90
CA ALA A 220 15.58 0.97 -13.63
C ALA A 220 14.64 1.52 -12.55
N PRO A 221 14.21 0.70 -11.59
CA PRO A 221 13.48 1.23 -10.45
C PRO A 221 14.30 2.39 -9.91
N PRO A 222 13.68 3.55 -9.60
CA PRO A 222 14.41 4.69 -9.08
C PRO A 222 15.27 4.19 -7.91
N ALA A 223 16.57 4.46 -7.99
CA ALA A 223 17.45 4.19 -6.86
C ALA A 223 16.85 4.93 -5.67
N PRO A 224 16.70 4.28 -4.52
CA PRO A 224 16.18 4.96 -3.34
C PRO A 224 17.02 6.21 -3.13
N ALA A 225 16.39 7.38 -3.12
CA ALA A 225 17.07 8.64 -2.87
C ALA A 225 17.89 8.46 -1.60
N SER A 226 19.20 8.73 -1.64
CA SER A 226 20.08 8.56 -0.49
C SER A 226 19.49 9.33 0.71
N ALA A 227 19.31 8.66 1.85
CA ALA A 227 18.85 9.30 3.08
C ALA A 227 19.79 10.43 3.56
N SER A 228 20.96 10.50 2.95
CA SER A 228 22.04 11.46 3.23
C SER A 228 21.86 12.86 2.60
N ALA A 229 20.86 13.10 1.76
CA ALA A 229 20.78 14.36 1.05
C ALA A 229 19.51 15.16 1.40
N ALA A 230 19.56 15.89 2.51
CA ALA A 230 18.80 17.13 2.58
C ALA A 230 19.68 18.24 1.97
N PRO A 231 19.22 18.95 0.90
CA PRO A 231 19.99 20.04 0.30
C PRO A 231 19.85 21.36 1.08
N ASP A 232 19.87 21.32 2.39
CA ASP A 232 19.96 22.53 3.20
C ASP A 232 21.20 22.43 4.07
N ALA A 233 22.30 23.02 3.57
CA ALA A 233 23.51 23.30 4.34
C ALA A 233 23.24 24.41 5.38
N GLY A 234 22.11 24.30 6.09
CA GLY A 234 21.81 25.11 7.28
C GLY A 234 22.65 24.64 8.44
N ALA A 235 22.95 25.54 9.37
CA ALA A 235 23.84 25.44 10.51
C ALA A 235 23.97 24.05 11.14
N PRO A 236 25.15 23.65 11.66
CA PRO A 236 25.38 22.38 12.30
C PRO A 236 24.42 22.21 13.48
N GLY A 237 23.41 21.39 13.31
CA GLY A 237 22.46 20.98 14.33
C GLY A 237 22.80 19.58 14.86
N PRO A 238 22.13 19.12 15.93
CA PRO A 238 22.30 17.76 16.41
C PRO A 238 21.91 16.73 15.32
N ALA A 239 22.53 15.57 15.39
CA ALA A 239 22.24 14.45 14.50
C ALA A 239 22.31 13.12 15.25
N LEU A 240 21.71 12.08 14.69
CA LEU A 240 21.84 10.71 15.20
C LEU A 240 22.58 9.86 14.17
N ARG A 241 23.77 9.37 14.54
CA ARG A 241 24.55 8.45 13.70
C ARG A 241 24.08 7.02 13.91
N VAL A 242 23.75 6.33 12.84
CA VAL A 242 23.32 4.93 12.87
C VAL A 242 24.54 4.02 12.99
N LEU A 243 24.65 3.30 14.10
CA LEU A 243 25.70 2.30 14.32
C LEU A 243 25.23 0.91 13.85
N SER A 244 23.94 0.63 14.00
CA SER A 244 23.28 -0.57 13.52
C SER A 244 21.82 -0.23 13.22
N ALA A 245 21.31 -0.67 12.08
CA ALA A 245 19.92 -0.45 11.69
C ALA A 245 18.97 -1.59 12.10
N GLY A 246 19.47 -2.66 12.72
CA GLY A 246 18.68 -3.85 13.01
C GLY A 246 18.22 -4.59 11.74
N LEU A 247 17.12 -5.33 11.85
CA LEU A 247 16.55 -6.07 10.72
C LEU A 247 15.98 -5.12 9.66
N GLN A 248 15.23 -4.13 10.07
CA GLN A 248 14.68 -3.08 9.22
C GLN A 248 14.35 -1.85 10.07
N THR A 249 14.83 -0.69 9.64
CA THR A 249 14.48 0.62 10.19
C THR A 249 14.05 1.54 9.04
N LEU A 250 12.84 2.10 9.15
CA LEU A 250 12.23 2.95 8.14
C LEU A 250 11.77 4.27 8.75
N PHE A 251 11.76 5.34 7.95
CA PHE A 251 11.01 6.52 8.32
C PHE A 251 9.51 6.27 8.15
N GLN A 252 8.73 6.63 9.16
CA GLN A 252 7.28 6.52 9.11
C GLN A 252 6.63 7.73 9.80
N ASP A 253 5.57 8.24 9.16
CA ASP A 253 4.63 9.21 9.73
C ASP A 253 3.20 8.64 9.68
N LEU A 254 2.19 9.47 9.56
CA LEU A 254 0.79 8.98 9.46
C LEU A 254 0.36 8.62 8.03
N GLY A 255 1.29 8.67 7.07
CA GLY A 255 1.09 8.24 5.68
C GLY A 255 0.66 9.36 4.72
N ARG A 256 0.62 9.02 3.41
CA ARG A 256 0.30 9.91 2.28
C ARG A 256 -1.09 9.64 1.74
N HIS A 257 -2.05 10.46 2.09
CA HIS A 257 -3.43 10.34 1.62
C HIS A 257 -3.66 11.10 0.31
N GLY A 258 -4.67 10.68 -0.49
CA GLY A 258 -5.09 11.39 -1.69
C GLY A 258 -4.37 11.01 -2.98
N HIS A 259 -3.53 9.97 -2.98
CA HIS A 259 -2.76 9.54 -4.15
C HIS A 259 -3.27 8.24 -4.80
N ALA A 260 -4.48 7.78 -4.43
CA ALA A 260 -5.09 6.59 -5.02
C ALA A 260 -5.22 6.68 -6.55
N GLY A 261 -5.50 7.88 -7.10
CA GLY A 261 -5.55 8.14 -8.54
C GLY A 261 -4.23 7.92 -9.29
N GLN A 262 -3.12 7.75 -8.57
CA GLN A 262 -1.79 7.42 -9.12
C GLN A 262 -1.35 5.98 -8.78
N GLY A 263 -2.22 5.18 -8.17
CA GLY A 263 -1.90 3.82 -7.73
C GLY A 263 -1.07 3.75 -6.44
N VAL A 264 -1.02 4.83 -5.65
CA VAL A 264 -0.21 4.93 -4.42
C VAL A 264 -1.09 4.80 -3.19
N SER A 265 -0.77 3.83 -2.31
CA SER A 265 -1.44 3.65 -1.02
C SER A 265 -0.99 4.70 0.00
N ALA A 266 -1.78 4.87 1.07
CA ALA A 266 -1.43 5.81 2.13
C ALA A 266 -0.15 5.40 2.88
N SER A 267 0.10 4.10 3.07
CA SER A 267 1.21 3.60 3.89
C SER A 267 1.20 4.21 5.32
N GLY A 268 2.37 4.52 5.88
CA GLY A 268 2.52 5.12 7.21
C GLY A 268 2.85 4.10 8.30
N ALA A 269 2.92 4.59 9.54
CA ALA A 269 3.21 3.77 10.71
C ALA A 269 2.24 2.60 10.86
N MET A 270 2.78 1.41 11.13
CA MET A 270 2.01 0.18 11.38
C MET A 270 1.25 0.23 12.71
N ASP A 271 1.79 0.92 13.70
CA ASP A 271 1.17 1.28 14.98
C ASP A 271 1.16 2.80 15.09
N ARG A 272 0.07 3.40 14.61
CA ARG A 272 -0.09 4.86 14.59
C ARG A 272 -0.17 5.46 15.99
N ALA A 273 -0.71 4.71 16.95
CA ALA A 273 -0.81 5.17 18.34
C ALA A 273 0.59 5.30 18.96
N ALA A 274 1.46 4.31 18.75
CA ALA A 274 2.84 4.35 19.22
C ALA A 274 3.66 5.47 18.56
N CYS A 275 3.50 5.68 17.23
CA CYS A 275 4.16 6.77 16.51
C CYS A 275 3.73 8.15 17.07
N ARG A 276 2.43 8.36 17.28
CA ARG A 276 1.91 9.59 17.90
C ARG A 276 2.40 9.77 19.34
N ALA A 277 2.46 8.70 20.12
CA ALA A 277 2.94 8.75 21.50
C ALA A 277 4.42 9.16 21.55
N ALA A 278 5.29 8.54 20.73
CA ALA A 278 6.70 8.90 20.66
C ALA A 278 6.88 10.40 20.33
N ASN A 279 6.15 10.92 19.36
CA ASN A 279 6.18 12.34 18.99
C ASN A 279 5.67 13.26 20.11
N ARG A 280 4.56 12.92 20.73
CA ARG A 280 3.96 13.70 21.83
C ARG A 280 4.93 13.81 23.02
N LEU A 281 5.62 12.73 23.37
CA LEU A 281 6.59 12.69 24.46
C LEU A 281 7.75 13.66 24.27
N VAL A 282 8.21 13.87 23.04
CA VAL A 282 9.28 14.83 22.73
C VAL A 282 8.75 16.22 22.34
N GLY A 283 7.44 16.43 22.40
CA GLY A 283 6.79 17.70 22.06
C GLY A 283 6.75 18.02 20.57
N ASN A 284 6.82 17.01 19.71
CA ASN A 284 6.65 17.17 18.26
C ASN A 284 5.16 17.17 17.86
N PRO A 285 4.82 17.68 16.67
CA PRO A 285 3.53 17.39 16.04
C PRO A 285 3.31 15.87 15.92
N SER A 286 2.07 15.43 16.08
CA SER A 286 1.73 14.00 16.14
C SER A 286 1.98 13.23 14.83
N ASP A 287 2.09 13.94 13.72
CA ASP A 287 2.35 13.48 12.36
C ASP A 287 3.81 13.62 11.93
N ALA A 288 4.70 14.08 12.82
CA ALA A 288 6.12 14.14 12.52
C ALA A 288 6.70 12.75 12.27
N ALA A 289 7.71 12.67 11.40
CA ALA A 289 8.35 11.41 11.08
C ALA A 289 9.07 10.81 12.30
N CYS A 290 8.86 9.51 12.52
CA CYS A 290 9.57 8.64 13.45
C CYS A 290 10.40 7.61 12.68
N LEU A 291 11.37 6.99 13.37
CA LEU A 291 11.90 5.70 12.91
C LEU A 291 10.99 4.59 13.41
N GLU A 292 10.54 3.72 12.51
CA GLU A 292 9.88 2.45 12.82
C GLU A 292 10.91 1.33 12.71
N ILE A 293 11.11 0.59 13.80
CA ILE A 293 12.12 -0.45 13.94
C ILE A 293 11.44 -1.79 14.12
N VAL A 294 11.73 -2.75 13.25
CA VAL A 294 11.21 -4.13 13.33
C VAL A 294 12.20 -5.01 14.07
N GLN A 295 11.73 -5.75 15.09
CA GLN A 295 12.50 -6.73 15.88
C GLN A 295 13.73 -6.16 16.61
N GLY A 296 13.78 -4.84 16.82
CA GLY A 296 14.89 -4.19 17.53
C GLY A 296 16.22 -4.19 16.77
N GLY A 297 17.33 -4.18 17.50
CA GLY A 297 18.68 -4.17 16.93
C GLY A 297 19.18 -2.79 16.46
N LEU A 298 18.37 -1.73 16.58
CA LEU A 298 18.79 -0.37 16.28
C LEU A 298 19.78 0.13 17.33
N ARG A 299 20.89 0.73 16.87
CA ARG A 299 21.83 1.48 17.71
C ARG A 299 22.11 2.82 17.07
N LEU A 300 21.92 3.88 17.84
CA LEU A 300 22.13 5.28 17.42
C LEU A 300 23.14 5.95 18.36
N ARG A 301 24.06 6.75 17.82
CA ARG A 301 24.93 7.62 18.61
C ARG A 301 24.55 9.08 18.40
N SER A 302 24.34 9.80 19.48
CA SER A 302 24.06 11.23 19.43
C SER A 302 25.31 12.01 18.99
N GLN A 303 25.12 12.94 18.09
CA GLN A 303 26.06 13.99 17.69
C GLN A 303 25.43 15.33 18.11
N GLY A 304 25.91 15.89 19.21
CA GLY A 304 25.27 16.97 19.93
C GLY A 304 24.17 16.49 20.90
N GLU A 305 23.67 17.41 21.72
CA GLU A 305 22.61 17.13 22.70
C GLU A 305 21.24 17.02 22.02
N THR A 306 20.45 16.04 22.42
CA THR A 306 19.08 15.88 21.91
C THR A 306 18.17 15.17 22.93
N VAL A 307 16.87 15.14 22.65
CA VAL A 307 15.88 14.38 23.43
C VAL A 307 15.19 13.40 22.50
N VAL A 308 15.11 12.14 22.92
CA VAL A 308 14.44 11.07 22.20
C VAL A 308 13.33 10.45 23.05
N ALA A 309 12.38 9.80 22.42
CA ALA A 309 11.42 8.91 23.09
C ALA A 309 11.24 7.64 22.26
N VAL A 310 11.07 6.51 22.97
CA VAL A 310 10.79 5.21 22.35
C VAL A 310 9.45 4.70 22.83
N ALA A 311 8.57 4.40 21.87
CA ALA A 311 7.24 3.82 22.10
C ALA A 311 7.07 2.51 21.30
N GLY A 312 5.94 1.83 21.45
CA GLY A 312 5.61 0.59 20.74
C GLY A 312 5.99 -0.66 21.52
N ALA A 313 6.65 -1.61 20.86
CA ALA A 313 6.97 -2.93 21.39
C ALA A 313 7.70 -2.91 22.74
N GLU A 314 7.50 -3.94 23.56
CA GLU A 314 8.20 -4.15 24.83
C GLU A 314 9.62 -4.66 24.56
N ALA A 315 10.57 -3.73 24.37
CA ALA A 315 11.97 -4.01 24.10
C ALA A 315 12.87 -3.45 25.21
N PRO A 316 13.98 -4.12 25.57
CA PRO A 316 15.01 -3.55 26.44
C PRO A 316 15.64 -2.34 25.77
N LEU A 317 15.68 -1.21 26.49
CA LEU A 317 16.31 0.03 26.04
C LEU A 317 17.52 0.34 26.94
N TRP A 318 18.60 0.77 26.31
CA TRP A 318 19.82 1.10 27.01
C TRP A 318 20.41 2.40 26.48
N CYS A 319 20.93 3.20 27.40
CA CYS A 319 21.90 4.27 27.11
C CYS A 319 23.29 3.80 27.49
N THR A 320 24.25 4.08 26.61
CA THR A 320 25.67 3.93 26.92
C THR A 320 26.32 5.29 26.71
N ALA A 321 26.86 5.90 27.79
CA ALA A 321 27.53 7.19 27.72
C ALA A 321 28.86 7.08 26.95
N ALA A 322 29.39 8.23 26.53
CA ALA A 322 30.69 8.32 25.86
C ALA A 322 31.85 7.75 26.71
N ASP A 323 31.73 7.76 28.04
CA ASP A 323 32.70 7.18 28.98
C ASP A 323 32.51 5.67 29.23
N GLY A 324 31.55 5.03 28.56
CA GLY A 324 31.25 3.60 28.65
C GLY A 324 30.26 3.20 29.75
N ARG A 325 29.79 4.12 30.59
CA ARG A 325 28.74 3.82 31.58
C ARG A 325 27.46 3.45 30.86
N ARG A 326 26.77 2.42 31.38
CA ARG A 326 25.53 1.91 30.75
C ARG A 326 24.42 1.80 31.77
N TRP A 327 23.19 2.23 31.38
CA TRP A 327 21.98 2.12 32.20
C TRP A 327 20.75 1.86 31.37
N PRO A 328 19.72 1.21 31.95
CA PRO A 328 18.45 0.98 31.25
C PRO A 328 17.69 2.29 31.10
N LEU A 329 16.94 2.39 29.97
CA LEU A 329 16.06 3.52 29.70
C LEU A 329 14.59 3.09 29.80
N PRO A 330 13.70 4.01 30.25
CA PRO A 330 12.27 3.77 30.22
C PRO A 330 11.72 3.86 28.78
N ARG A 331 10.76 3.02 28.45
CA ARG A 331 9.87 3.23 27.30
C ARG A 331 8.81 4.27 27.67
N TYR A 332 8.21 4.90 26.66
CA TYR A 332 7.15 5.91 26.84
C TYR A 332 7.55 7.06 27.78
N ALA A 333 8.80 7.46 27.71
CA ALA A 333 9.32 8.62 28.44
C ALA A 333 10.32 9.39 27.56
N PRO A 334 10.41 10.73 27.70
CA PRO A 334 11.47 11.50 27.06
C PRO A 334 12.80 11.22 27.75
N VAL A 335 13.85 11.03 26.96
CA VAL A 335 15.21 10.76 27.42
C VAL A 335 16.17 11.75 26.78
N ALA A 336 16.94 12.47 27.59
CA ALA A 336 18.03 13.32 27.11
C ALA A 336 19.24 12.45 26.76
N LEU A 337 19.86 12.72 25.64
CA LEU A 337 21.14 12.15 25.20
C LEU A 337 22.14 13.27 25.07
N ALA A 338 23.29 13.11 25.73
CA ALA A 338 24.44 13.98 25.56
C ALA A 338 25.20 13.66 24.26
N ASP A 339 26.12 14.52 23.87
CA ASP A 339 27.01 14.24 22.75
C ASP A 339 27.84 12.97 23.00
N GLY A 340 27.83 12.05 22.02
CA GLY A 340 28.48 10.74 22.08
C GLY A 340 27.68 9.64 22.77
N ASP A 341 26.55 9.91 23.41
CA ASP A 341 25.69 8.89 24.02
C ASP A 341 25.10 7.96 22.97
N GLU A 342 25.02 6.68 23.29
CA GLU A 342 24.42 5.66 22.44
C GLU A 342 23.06 5.18 22.97
N LEU A 343 22.01 5.29 22.16
CA LEU A 343 20.74 4.60 22.36
C LEU A 343 20.81 3.22 21.72
N SER A 344 20.46 2.16 22.45
CA SER A 344 20.33 0.79 21.93
C SER A 344 18.95 0.24 22.22
N ILE A 345 18.31 -0.35 21.20
CA ILE A 345 17.01 -1.02 21.29
C ILE A 345 17.25 -2.52 21.10
N GLY A 346 16.98 -3.30 22.13
CA GLY A 346 17.12 -4.76 22.08
C GLY A 346 15.94 -5.45 21.37
N GLU A 347 16.00 -6.78 21.33
CA GLU A 347 14.94 -7.61 20.78
C GLU A 347 13.65 -7.49 21.63
N PRO A 348 12.47 -7.30 21.02
CA PRO A 348 11.21 -7.18 21.73
C PRO A 348 10.79 -8.45 22.45
N LEU A 349 10.35 -8.32 23.69
CA LEU A 349 9.73 -9.38 24.48
C LEU A 349 8.24 -9.55 24.18
N ALA A 350 7.59 -8.45 23.74
CA ALA A 350 6.21 -8.41 23.27
C ALA A 350 6.04 -7.28 22.25
N GLY A 351 5.15 -7.46 21.30
CA GLY A 351 5.06 -6.63 20.11
C GLY A 351 6.17 -6.97 19.12
N THR A 352 6.29 -6.17 18.07
CA THR A 352 7.32 -6.37 17.03
C THR A 352 7.96 -5.07 16.55
N ARG A 353 7.31 -3.90 16.79
CA ARG A 353 7.74 -2.60 16.26
C ARG A 353 7.93 -1.57 17.35
N CYS A 354 9.11 -0.97 17.37
CA CYS A 354 9.40 0.22 18.16
C CYS A 354 9.37 1.47 17.29
N TYR A 355 9.07 2.61 17.91
CA TYR A 355 9.07 3.93 17.26
C TYR A 355 9.98 4.86 18.03
N VAL A 356 10.95 5.46 17.31
CA VAL A 356 11.86 6.47 17.90
C VAL A 356 11.49 7.82 17.31
N ALA A 357 11.08 8.74 18.17
CA ALA A 357 10.99 10.16 17.86
C ALA A 357 12.16 10.91 18.47
N VAL A 358 12.59 11.97 17.80
CA VAL A 358 13.60 12.91 18.28
C VAL A 358 13.01 14.31 18.36
N ARG A 359 13.29 15.07 19.41
CA ARG A 359 12.79 16.43 19.58
C ARG A 359 13.25 17.34 18.42
N GLY A 360 12.33 18.03 17.80
CA GLY A 360 12.53 18.80 16.57
C GLY A 360 12.18 18.01 15.31
N GLY A 361 12.14 16.66 15.39
CA GLY A 361 11.91 15.77 14.27
C GLY A 361 13.14 15.58 13.37
N PHE A 362 13.14 14.53 12.60
CA PHE A 362 14.18 14.24 11.62
C PHE A 362 14.11 15.22 10.44
N ARG A 363 15.27 15.65 9.93
CA ARG A 363 15.37 16.43 8.70
C ARG A 363 15.41 15.46 7.52
N VAL A 364 14.23 15.01 7.11
CA VAL A 364 14.00 14.13 5.95
C VAL A 364 13.03 14.81 5.01
N ALA A 365 13.28 14.70 3.71
CA ALA A 365 12.41 15.29 2.69
C ALA A 365 11.15 14.43 2.52
N PRO A 366 9.94 15.02 2.54
CA PRO A 366 8.72 14.29 2.24
C PRO A 366 8.63 13.95 0.75
N VAL A 367 8.06 12.80 0.45
CA VAL A 367 7.73 12.35 -0.91
C VAL A 367 6.21 12.25 -1.01
N LEU A 368 5.60 12.96 -1.94
CA LEU A 368 4.13 13.08 -2.04
C LEU A 368 3.50 13.50 -0.69
N GLY A 369 4.10 14.46 -0.01
CA GLY A 369 3.61 15.03 1.24
C GLY A 369 3.83 14.21 2.50
N SER A 370 4.53 13.07 2.45
CA SER A 370 4.79 12.19 3.60
C SER A 370 6.23 11.69 3.63
N CYS A 371 6.77 11.52 4.84
CA CYS A 371 8.07 10.90 5.07
C CYS A 371 7.96 9.36 5.25
N ALA A 372 6.79 8.77 5.10
CA ALA A 372 6.63 7.34 5.21
C ALA A 372 7.31 6.59 4.06
N THR A 373 8.03 5.53 4.37
CA THR A 373 8.55 4.58 3.41
C THR A 373 7.51 3.50 3.14
N ASP A 374 7.00 3.44 1.91
CA ASP A 374 6.15 2.35 1.41
C ASP A 374 7.05 1.29 0.76
N THR A 375 7.06 0.10 1.33
CA THR A 375 7.95 -0.99 0.88
C THR A 375 7.43 -1.71 -0.38
N LEU A 376 6.13 -1.70 -0.64
CA LEU A 376 5.51 -2.27 -1.83
C LEU A 376 5.64 -1.30 -3.01
N ALA A 377 5.20 -0.08 -2.80
CA ALA A 377 5.21 0.97 -3.82
C ALA A 377 6.62 1.50 -4.11
N ARG A 378 7.58 1.33 -3.19
CA ARG A 378 8.94 1.91 -3.22
C ARG A 378 8.90 3.44 -3.30
N VAL A 379 8.01 4.03 -2.53
CA VAL A 379 7.82 5.48 -2.44
C VAL A 379 8.20 5.95 -1.04
N GLY A 380 8.96 7.02 -0.95
CA GLY A 380 9.44 7.59 0.30
C GLY A 380 10.94 7.44 0.49
N PRO A 381 11.47 7.85 1.65
CA PRO A 381 12.89 7.75 1.97
C PRO A 381 13.37 6.29 1.94
N PRO A 382 14.65 6.03 1.62
CA PRO A 382 15.21 4.69 1.68
C PRO A 382 15.23 4.15 3.11
N ALA A 383 15.37 2.83 3.24
CA ALA A 383 15.61 2.21 4.53
C ALA A 383 16.91 2.74 5.15
N VAL A 384 16.85 2.97 6.45
CA VAL A 384 18.00 3.45 7.21
C VAL A 384 19.07 2.35 7.28
N ALA A 385 20.32 2.73 7.04
CA ALA A 385 21.47 1.83 7.00
C ALA A 385 22.52 2.19 8.06
N ALA A 386 23.34 1.22 8.43
CA ALA A 386 24.50 1.49 9.29
C ALA A 386 25.46 2.47 8.60
N GLY A 387 25.93 3.47 9.34
CA GLY A 387 26.75 4.56 8.83
C GLY A 387 25.99 5.84 8.49
N ASP A 388 24.68 5.77 8.29
CA ASP A 388 23.85 6.95 8.02
C ASP A 388 23.94 7.96 9.17
N VAL A 389 23.86 9.24 8.81
CA VAL A 389 23.73 10.35 9.74
C VAL A 389 22.35 10.96 9.51
N LEU A 390 21.54 10.95 10.56
CA LEU A 390 20.15 11.42 10.54
C LEU A 390 20.09 12.83 11.17
N PRO A 391 20.08 13.91 10.38
CA PRO A 391 20.05 15.26 10.91
C PRO A 391 18.73 15.55 11.64
N VAL A 392 18.81 16.30 12.72
CA VAL A 392 17.67 16.71 13.54
C VAL A 392 17.39 18.19 13.33
N ARG A 393 16.12 18.56 13.25
CA ARG A 393 15.72 19.98 13.16
C ARG A 393 15.84 20.65 14.52
N ALA A 394 16.17 21.94 14.52
CA ALA A 394 16.13 22.73 15.74
C ALA A 394 14.70 22.76 16.32
N PRO A 395 14.52 22.57 17.65
CA PRO A 395 13.20 22.47 18.28
C PRO A 395 12.56 23.85 18.52
N GLN A 396 12.60 24.75 17.52
CA GLN A 396 12.04 26.09 17.62
C GLN A 396 10.52 26.06 17.64
N GLY A 397 9.92 26.82 18.56
CA GLY A 397 8.46 26.95 18.66
C GLY A 397 7.72 25.68 19.13
N LEU A 398 8.43 24.64 19.53
CA LEU A 398 7.81 23.42 20.03
C LEU A 398 7.38 23.54 21.51
N PRO A 399 6.28 22.87 21.92
CA PRO A 399 5.91 22.71 23.32
C PRO A 399 7.05 22.10 24.14
N ALA A 400 6.94 22.15 25.47
CA ALA A 400 7.84 21.39 26.36
C ALA A 400 7.72 19.88 26.06
N VAL A 401 8.74 19.11 26.43
CA VAL A 401 8.67 17.64 26.41
C VAL A 401 7.53 17.16 27.32
N GLY A 402 6.87 16.08 26.94
CA GLY A 402 5.78 15.48 27.71
C GLY A 402 6.28 14.81 29.01
N ALA A 403 5.37 14.50 29.91
CA ALA A 403 5.64 13.59 31.01
C ALA A 403 5.70 12.13 30.48
N ALA A 404 6.30 11.24 31.28
CA ALA A 404 6.24 9.81 30.98
C ALA A 404 4.79 9.32 30.96
N GLU A 405 4.46 8.46 30.00
CA GLU A 405 3.14 7.86 29.81
C GLU A 405 3.18 6.37 30.17
N CYS A 406 2.04 5.83 30.59
CA CYS A 406 1.88 4.38 30.69
C CYS A 406 1.84 3.76 29.30
N PRO A 407 2.62 2.69 29.03
CA PRO A 407 2.45 1.91 27.81
C PRO A 407 1.01 1.43 27.66
N PRO A 408 0.47 1.30 26.44
CA PRO A 408 -0.82 0.65 26.23
C PRO A 408 -0.77 -0.78 26.75
N GLY A 409 -1.93 -1.39 27.01
CA GLY A 409 -2.10 -2.69 27.61
C GLY A 409 -1.22 -3.82 27.06
N GLU A 410 -1.64 -5.05 27.25
CA GLU A 410 -0.83 -6.22 26.89
C GLU A 410 -0.55 -6.30 25.38
N LEU A 411 0.74 -6.39 25.03
CA LEU A 411 1.19 -6.51 23.63
C LEU A 411 1.25 -7.98 23.20
N PRO A 412 1.06 -8.27 21.90
CA PRO A 412 1.16 -9.60 21.33
C PRO A 412 2.52 -10.26 21.57
N ARG A 413 2.53 -11.57 21.83
CA ARG A 413 3.74 -12.38 22.02
C ARG A 413 3.77 -13.57 21.06
N ALA A 414 4.96 -13.98 20.63
CA ALA A 414 5.12 -15.23 19.89
C ALA A 414 4.56 -16.42 20.68
N GLY A 415 3.89 -17.33 19.99
CA GLY A 415 3.24 -18.50 20.59
C GLY A 415 1.93 -18.21 21.33
N ARG A 416 1.52 -16.94 21.48
CA ARG A 416 0.26 -16.54 22.14
C ARG A 416 -0.81 -16.20 21.11
N GLU A 417 -2.07 -16.33 21.53
CA GLU A 417 -3.23 -15.98 20.71
C GLU A 417 -3.60 -14.50 20.89
N VAL A 418 -3.90 -13.84 19.76
CA VAL A 418 -4.41 -12.48 19.69
C VAL A 418 -5.77 -12.51 19.01
N VAL A 419 -6.77 -11.90 19.62
CA VAL A 419 -8.11 -11.78 19.05
C VAL A 419 -8.22 -10.46 18.30
N LEU A 420 -8.57 -10.53 17.00
CA LEU A 420 -8.83 -9.36 16.17
C LEU A 420 -10.31 -9.31 15.81
N ASP A 421 -10.97 -8.23 16.18
CA ASP A 421 -12.33 -7.94 15.75
C ASP A 421 -12.34 -7.71 14.24
N CYS A 422 -13.30 -8.28 13.54
CA CYS A 422 -13.42 -8.13 12.10
C CYS A 422 -14.87 -7.91 11.66
N VAL A 423 -15.02 -7.21 10.54
CA VAL A 423 -16.27 -7.04 9.82
C VAL A 423 -16.29 -8.02 8.66
N PRO A 424 -17.24 -8.96 8.58
CA PRO A 424 -17.39 -9.83 7.42
C PRO A 424 -17.73 -9.05 6.15
N GLY A 425 -17.25 -9.48 5.00
CA GLY A 425 -17.50 -8.87 3.69
C GLY A 425 -16.21 -8.42 2.99
N PRO A 426 -16.26 -7.84 1.79
CA PRO A 426 -17.44 -7.70 0.93
C PRO A 426 -17.79 -8.95 0.10
N ARG A 427 -16.91 -9.96 0.08
CA ARG A 427 -17.02 -11.15 -0.80
C ARG A 427 -17.27 -12.44 -0.03
N THR A 428 -18.12 -12.40 1.00
CA THR A 428 -18.56 -13.61 1.73
C THR A 428 -19.28 -14.60 0.81
N ASP A 429 -19.95 -14.13 -0.23
CA ASP A 429 -20.62 -14.93 -1.26
C ASP A 429 -19.66 -15.77 -2.15
N TRP A 430 -18.36 -15.50 -2.06
CA TRP A 430 -17.31 -16.27 -2.73
C TRP A 430 -16.83 -17.49 -1.93
N PHE A 431 -17.29 -17.67 -0.71
CA PHE A 431 -16.86 -18.72 0.21
C PHE A 431 -18.02 -19.65 0.60
N THR A 432 -17.68 -20.86 0.97
CA THR A 432 -18.68 -21.78 1.51
C THR A 432 -19.09 -21.36 2.93
N PRO A 433 -20.30 -21.72 3.41
CA PRO A 433 -20.72 -21.43 4.77
C PRO A 433 -19.73 -21.97 5.82
N GLU A 434 -19.14 -23.16 5.56
CA GLU A 434 -18.16 -23.78 6.42
C GLU A 434 -16.87 -22.95 6.49
N ALA A 435 -16.42 -22.36 5.37
CA ALA A 435 -15.26 -21.46 5.34
C ALA A 435 -15.50 -20.18 6.13
N LEU A 436 -16.71 -19.61 6.06
CA LEU A 436 -17.08 -18.44 6.87
C LEU A 436 -17.07 -18.78 8.38
N ALA A 437 -17.59 -19.92 8.76
CA ALA A 437 -17.53 -20.40 10.15
C ALA A 437 -16.09 -20.69 10.57
N LEU A 438 -15.29 -21.29 9.70
CA LEU A 438 -13.89 -21.66 9.94
C LEU A 438 -13.01 -20.42 10.17
N LEU A 439 -13.24 -19.32 9.47
CA LEU A 439 -12.49 -18.06 9.67
C LEU A 439 -12.46 -17.66 11.15
N ALA A 440 -13.59 -17.79 11.84
CA ALA A 440 -13.74 -17.38 13.25
C ALA A 440 -13.38 -18.48 14.25
N SER A 441 -13.60 -19.76 13.90
CA SER A 441 -13.41 -20.89 14.82
C SER A 441 -11.97 -21.39 14.87
N GLN A 442 -11.23 -21.32 13.75
CA GLN A 442 -9.82 -21.71 13.64
C GLN A 442 -8.92 -20.56 14.09
N ARG A 443 -7.78 -20.89 14.65
CA ARG A 443 -6.67 -19.95 14.85
C ARG A 443 -5.70 -19.99 13.68
N TRP A 444 -5.08 -18.86 13.38
CA TRP A 444 -4.23 -18.66 12.23
C TRP A 444 -2.83 -18.26 12.68
N GLN A 445 -1.81 -19.02 12.33
CA GLN A 445 -0.43 -18.70 12.69
C GLN A 445 0.14 -17.64 11.77
N VAL A 446 0.81 -16.65 12.35
CA VAL A 446 1.58 -15.63 11.59
C VAL A 446 2.88 -16.25 11.11
N THR A 447 3.07 -16.28 9.80
CA THR A 447 4.24 -16.92 9.16
C THR A 447 5.42 -15.95 8.99
N PRO A 448 6.66 -16.47 8.79
CA PRO A 448 7.84 -15.63 8.55
C PRO A 448 7.79 -14.78 7.27
N GLN A 449 6.89 -15.08 6.32
CA GLN A 449 6.71 -14.31 5.09
C GLN A 449 5.90 -13.01 5.31
N SER A 450 5.51 -12.74 6.54
CA SER A 450 4.79 -11.52 6.92
C SER A 450 5.70 -10.30 6.86
N ASN A 451 5.14 -9.17 6.41
CA ASN A 451 5.83 -7.90 6.27
C ASN A 451 4.85 -6.72 6.39
N ARG A 452 5.26 -5.52 5.97
CA ARG A 452 4.40 -4.32 6.00
C ARG A 452 3.22 -4.37 5.01
N VAL A 453 3.30 -5.20 3.98
CA VAL A 453 2.19 -5.41 3.02
C VAL A 453 1.06 -6.20 3.67
N GLY A 454 1.40 -7.21 4.49
CA GLY A 454 0.40 -8.00 5.20
C GLY A 454 0.98 -9.14 6.02
N LEU A 455 0.20 -9.57 7.01
CA LEU A 455 0.45 -10.82 7.73
C LEU A 455 -0.02 -11.99 6.85
N ARG A 456 0.91 -12.88 6.52
CA ARG A 456 0.58 -14.14 5.86
C ARG A 456 0.27 -15.17 6.92
N LEU A 457 -0.96 -15.65 6.88
CA LEU A 457 -1.51 -16.50 7.91
C LEU A 457 -1.59 -17.94 7.41
N ALA A 458 -1.34 -18.88 8.29
CA ALA A 458 -1.46 -20.31 8.02
C ALA A 458 -2.39 -20.98 9.06
N GLY A 459 -3.36 -21.74 8.58
CA GLY A 459 -4.25 -22.56 9.39
C GLY A 459 -4.21 -24.01 8.91
N ASP A 460 -4.62 -24.93 9.78
CA ASP A 460 -4.63 -26.37 9.48
C ASP A 460 -5.56 -26.70 8.30
N THR A 461 -6.70 -26.01 8.22
CA THR A 461 -7.67 -26.17 7.14
C THR A 461 -7.76 -24.89 6.31
N PRO A 462 -7.60 -24.97 4.98
CA PRO A 462 -7.74 -23.81 4.09
C PRO A 462 -9.21 -23.37 3.97
N LEU A 463 -9.44 -22.09 3.72
CA LEU A 463 -10.76 -21.54 3.46
C LEU A 463 -11.22 -21.92 2.06
N ALA A 464 -12.28 -22.72 1.97
CA ALA A 464 -12.82 -23.20 0.70
C ALA A 464 -13.61 -22.10 -0.02
N ARG A 465 -13.35 -21.94 -1.34
CA ARG A 465 -14.13 -21.06 -2.20
C ARG A 465 -15.36 -21.78 -2.76
N ALA A 466 -16.51 -21.13 -2.74
CA ALA A 466 -17.72 -21.54 -3.45
C ALA A 466 -17.65 -21.16 -4.94
N VAL A 467 -17.00 -20.03 -5.25
CA VAL A 467 -16.81 -19.53 -6.62
C VAL A 467 -15.36 -19.75 -7.05
N GLN A 468 -15.15 -20.48 -8.14
CA GLN A 468 -13.84 -20.85 -8.67
C GLN A 468 -13.30 -19.88 -9.74
N GLY A 469 -14.08 -18.88 -10.14
CA GLY A 469 -13.70 -17.91 -11.15
C GLY A 469 -12.65 -16.88 -10.69
N GLU A 470 -12.17 -16.07 -11.63
CA GLU A 470 -11.38 -14.89 -11.33
C GLU A 470 -12.27 -13.75 -10.82
N LEU A 471 -11.87 -13.11 -9.75
CA LEU A 471 -12.51 -11.88 -9.30
C LEU A 471 -11.93 -10.71 -10.11
N PRO A 472 -12.78 -9.91 -10.79
CA PRO A 472 -12.32 -8.63 -11.34
C PRO A 472 -11.65 -7.78 -10.24
N SER A 473 -10.61 -7.02 -10.62
CA SER A 473 -9.89 -6.19 -9.65
C SER A 473 -10.85 -5.28 -8.87
N GLU A 474 -10.68 -5.25 -7.56
CA GLU A 474 -11.47 -4.45 -6.61
C GLU A 474 -10.57 -3.63 -5.69
N GLY A 475 -11.09 -2.50 -5.19
CA GLY A 475 -10.41 -1.71 -4.19
C GLY A 475 -10.22 -2.49 -2.88
N ALA A 476 -9.06 -2.33 -2.25
CA ALA A 476 -8.71 -2.95 -0.97
C ALA A 476 -8.37 -1.89 0.09
N VAL A 477 -8.57 -2.24 1.36
CA VAL A 477 -8.26 -1.39 2.53
C VAL A 477 -7.22 -2.06 3.42
N ALA A 478 -6.51 -1.28 4.23
CA ALA A 478 -5.78 -1.84 5.36
C ALA A 478 -6.75 -2.61 6.28
N GLY A 479 -6.31 -3.77 6.76
CA GLY A 479 -7.15 -4.67 7.54
C GLY A 479 -7.94 -5.69 6.70
N ALA A 480 -8.00 -5.58 5.37
CA ALA A 480 -8.68 -6.55 4.53
C ALA A 480 -8.04 -7.94 4.66
N ILE A 481 -8.88 -8.96 4.83
CA ILE A 481 -8.50 -10.38 4.91
C ILE A 481 -8.74 -10.98 3.53
N GLN A 482 -7.72 -10.96 2.70
CA GLN A 482 -7.78 -11.48 1.34
C GLN A 482 -7.42 -12.96 1.32
N VAL A 483 -8.15 -13.77 0.53
CA VAL A 483 -7.92 -15.22 0.45
C VAL A 483 -7.49 -15.60 -0.98
N PRO A 484 -6.19 -15.86 -1.19
CA PRO A 484 -5.65 -16.41 -2.44
C PRO A 484 -6.17 -17.84 -2.74
N PRO A 485 -5.88 -18.42 -3.92
CA PRO A 485 -6.31 -19.77 -4.27
C PRO A 485 -5.86 -20.88 -3.30
N SER A 486 -4.78 -20.65 -2.54
CA SER A 486 -4.31 -21.57 -1.50
C SER A 486 -5.28 -21.72 -0.32
N GLY A 487 -6.27 -20.84 -0.19
CA GLY A 487 -7.19 -20.78 0.95
C GLY A 487 -6.56 -20.29 2.25
N GLN A 488 -5.29 -19.85 2.22
CA GLN A 488 -4.61 -19.29 3.40
C GLN A 488 -4.74 -17.76 3.39
N PRO A 489 -5.26 -17.15 4.48
CA PRO A 489 -5.56 -15.71 4.49
C PRO A 489 -4.31 -14.85 4.49
N VAL A 490 -4.43 -13.67 3.88
CA VAL A 490 -3.47 -12.57 4.00
C VAL A 490 -4.20 -11.37 4.61
N LEU A 491 -3.79 -10.95 5.80
CA LEU A 491 -4.30 -9.74 6.45
C LEU A 491 -3.48 -8.54 5.97
N PHE A 492 -4.08 -7.67 5.15
CA PHE A 492 -3.42 -6.48 4.64
C PHE A 492 -3.09 -5.47 5.73
N LEU A 493 -1.90 -4.87 5.64
CA LEU A 493 -1.39 -3.88 6.59
C LEU A 493 -1.11 -2.55 5.87
N ALA A 494 -0.19 -1.73 6.39
CA ALA A 494 0.00 -0.35 5.93
C ALA A 494 0.36 -0.23 4.44
N ASP A 495 1.26 -1.09 3.94
CA ASP A 495 1.75 -1.03 2.56
C ASP A 495 0.95 -1.94 1.60
N HIS A 496 -0.35 -2.15 1.86
CA HIS A 496 -1.19 -3.00 1.01
C HIS A 496 -1.37 -2.41 -0.40
N PRO A 497 -1.61 -3.25 -1.43
CA PRO A 497 -1.96 -2.75 -2.75
C PRO A 497 -3.35 -2.11 -2.73
N LEU A 498 -3.55 -1.02 -3.50
CA LEU A 498 -4.85 -0.33 -3.59
C LEU A 498 -5.94 -1.18 -4.22
N THR A 499 -5.58 -2.06 -5.17
CA THR A 499 -6.52 -2.96 -5.82
C THR A 499 -5.99 -4.39 -5.81
N GLY A 500 -6.89 -5.36 -5.74
CA GLY A 500 -6.55 -6.78 -5.78
C GLY A 500 -7.61 -7.59 -6.52
N GLY A 501 -7.23 -8.79 -6.98
CA GLY A 501 -8.10 -9.72 -7.73
C GLY A 501 -8.44 -11.00 -6.96
N TYR A 502 -8.26 -11.03 -5.64
CA TYR A 502 -8.67 -12.15 -4.80
C TYR A 502 -9.76 -11.72 -3.81
N PRO A 503 -10.74 -12.60 -3.53
CA PRO A 503 -11.86 -12.22 -2.67
C PRO A 503 -11.42 -11.89 -1.25
N VAL A 504 -12.02 -10.82 -0.73
CA VAL A 504 -11.86 -10.37 0.65
C VAL A 504 -13.03 -10.93 1.48
N ILE A 505 -12.72 -11.80 2.45
CA ILE A 505 -13.72 -12.48 3.30
C ILE A 505 -14.19 -11.62 4.47
N GLY A 506 -13.36 -10.65 4.87
CA GLY A 506 -13.64 -9.71 5.97
C GLY A 506 -12.54 -8.67 6.08
N ALA A 507 -12.69 -7.74 7.00
CA ALA A 507 -11.64 -6.78 7.33
C ALA A 507 -11.54 -6.59 8.85
N VAL A 508 -10.31 -6.51 9.36
CA VAL A 508 -10.03 -6.19 10.77
C VAL A 508 -10.52 -4.78 11.07
N ALA A 509 -11.21 -4.63 12.18
CA ALA A 509 -11.76 -3.34 12.60
C ALA A 509 -10.65 -2.28 12.75
N PRO A 510 -10.88 -1.01 12.35
CA PRO A 510 -9.85 0.03 12.32
C PRO A 510 -9.13 0.23 13.66
N TYR A 511 -9.82 0.06 14.77
CA TYR A 511 -9.25 0.19 16.12
C TYR A 511 -8.32 -0.97 16.53
N HIS A 512 -8.25 -2.06 15.76
CA HIS A 512 -7.32 -3.18 15.96
C HIS A 512 -6.15 -3.18 14.94
N LEU A 513 -6.06 -2.18 14.05
CA LEU A 513 -4.96 -2.13 13.08
C LEU A 513 -3.60 -1.90 13.74
N ASP A 514 -3.54 -1.01 14.74
CA ASP A 514 -2.32 -0.79 15.53
C ASP A 514 -1.88 -2.08 16.24
N LEU A 515 -2.82 -2.81 16.82
CA LEU A 515 -2.58 -4.12 17.44
C LEU A 515 -2.08 -5.14 16.40
N ALA A 516 -2.72 -5.21 15.22
CA ALA A 516 -2.30 -6.08 14.12
C ALA A 516 -0.86 -5.75 13.66
N GLY A 517 -0.49 -4.46 13.65
CA GLY A 517 0.87 -3.99 13.38
C GLY A 517 1.91 -4.46 14.37
N GLN A 518 1.52 -4.87 15.57
CA GLN A 518 2.41 -5.35 16.63
C GLN A 518 2.49 -6.89 16.73
N ILE A 519 1.73 -7.64 15.94
CA ILE A 519 1.71 -9.11 16.04
C ILE A 519 3.03 -9.69 15.50
N PRO A 520 3.80 -10.43 16.31
CA PRO A 520 5.05 -11.04 15.88
C PRO A 520 4.81 -12.33 15.07
N VAL A 521 5.83 -12.74 14.33
CA VAL A 521 5.89 -14.07 13.71
C VAL A 521 5.72 -15.16 14.78
N ASN A 522 5.07 -16.26 14.43
CA ASN A 522 4.71 -17.37 15.31
C ASN A 522 3.65 -17.04 16.38
N ALA A 523 3.06 -15.85 16.42
CA ALA A 523 1.84 -15.62 17.17
C ALA A 523 0.63 -16.24 16.44
N TRP A 524 -0.46 -16.43 17.17
CA TRP A 524 -1.71 -16.94 16.64
C TRP A 524 -2.75 -15.82 16.58
N VAL A 525 -3.47 -15.73 15.47
CA VAL A 525 -4.59 -14.78 15.28
C VAL A 525 -5.89 -15.57 15.31
N ARG A 526 -6.88 -15.07 16.05
CA ARG A 526 -8.27 -15.48 15.96
C ARG A 526 -9.11 -14.30 15.53
N PHE A 527 -9.89 -14.48 14.47
CA PHE A 527 -10.82 -13.45 14.03
C PHE A 527 -12.14 -13.56 14.79
N ARG A 528 -12.65 -12.41 15.23
CA ARG A 528 -13.94 -12.31 15.92
C ARG A 528 -14.88 -11.41 15.11
N PRO A 529 -15.82 -11.98 14.34
CA PRO A 529 -16.84 -11.18 13.66
C PRO A 529 -17.69 -10.39 14.65
N ILE A 530 -17.81 -9.07 14.42
CA ILE A 530 -18.54 -8.15 15.32
C ILE A 530 -19.95 -7.81 14.84
N ARG A 531 -20.29 -8.21 13.62
CA ARG A 531 -21.63 -8.06 13.04
C ARG A 531 -21.85 -9.09 11.92
N ALA A 532 -23.11 -9.25 11.48
CA ALA A 532 -23.41 -9.98 10.27
C ALA A 532 -23.04 -9.17 9.01
N PHE A 533 -22.82 -9.86 7.89
CA PHE A 533 -22.66 -9.22 6.58
C PHE A 533 -24.06 -8.97 5.98
N GLU A 534 -24.39 -7.72 5.76
CA GLU A 534 -25.68 -7.29 5.23
C GLU A 534 -25.48 -6.34 4.04
N PRO A 535 -25.46 -6.86 2.80
CA PRO A 535 -25.37 -6.03 1.61
C PRO A 535 -26.68 -5.26 1.39
N VAL A 536 -26.58 -4.00 0.97
CA VAL A 536 -27.73 -3.17 0.63
C VAL A 536 -27.86 -3.13 -0.91
N THR A 537 -29.05 -3.44 -1.42
CA THR A 537 -29.38 -3.34 -2.85
C THR A 537 -30.37 -2.21 -3.11
N ARG A 538 -30.27 -1.53 -4.25
CA ARG A 538 -31.16 -0.40 -4.61
C ARG A 538 -32.63 -0.78 -4.59
N SER A 539 -32.97 -2.04 -4.90
CA SER A 539 -34.35 -2.57 -4.87
C SER A 539 -34.94 -2.73 -3.46
N ARG A 540 -34.13 -2.61 -2.40
CA ARG A 540 -34.52 -2.71 -0.99
C ARG A 540 -34.41 -1.38 -0.24
N MET A 541 -34.18 -0.28 -0.95
CA MET A 541 -34.20 1.05 -0.35
C MET A 541 -35.65 1.51 -0.18
N PRO A 542 -36.04 2.07 0.99
CA PRO A 542 -37.39 2.59 1.22
C PRO A 542 -37.74 3.76 0.32
#